data_44dee72cc9ea939fd3d9b08ba2b9a83c
#
_entry.id   44dee72cc9ea939fd3d9b08ba2b9a83c
#
_cell.length_a   1.000
_cell.length_b   1.000
_cell.length_c   1.000
_cell.angle_alpha   90.00
_cell.angle_beta   90.00
_cell.angle_gamma   90.00
#
_symmetry.space_group_name_H-M   'P 1'
#
loop_
_entity.id
_entity.type
_entity.pdbx_description
1 polymer ?
#
loop_
_entity_poly.entity_id
_entity_poly.type
_entity_poly.pdbx_seq_one_letter_code
_entity_poly.pdbx_strand_id
1 'polypeptide(L)'
;ATKITEGAITTHWHDAVVLRETNYYPQLTSRFSEKLGNIITSAGSGSTTELVMGLISEFLMPNEIAELASFLLIHTLRGNSTEQPKQISGTNNLLDYRITQAVKLMDEAIEFPITVQAVSQKMGFSVRQLERKFQSAFAISPAKFYRKLRVKRARIILVETRMGLFEVAVATGFSSSSTLSKAFREEFGESPREMRARYKASILDY
;
A
#
# COMPACT_ATOMS: atom_id res chain seq x y z
N ALA A 1 22.25 6.38 -11.74
CA ALA A 1 21.09 5.48 -11.69
C ALA A 1 20.36 5.55 -13.04
N THR A 2 20.09 4.40 -13.66
CA THR A 2 19.37 4.34 -14.95
C THR A 2 17.92 4.74 -14.72
N LYS A 3 17.47 5.80 -15.39
CA LYS A 3 16.09 6.27 -15.31
C LYS A 3 15.22 5.36 -16.17
N ILE A 4 14.27 4.67 -15.56
CA ILE A 4 13.27 3.88 -16.28
C ILE A 4 12.11 4.81 -16.61
N THR A 5 11.96 5.16 -17.88
CA THR A 5 10.94 6.12 -18.36
C THR A 5 9.72 5.47 -18.97
N GLU A 6 9.80 4.19 -19.33
CA GLU A 6 8.74 3.43 -20.01
C GLU A 6 8.60 2.03 -19.40
N GLY A 7 7.39 1.49 -19.46
CA GLY A 7 7.06 0.13 -19.03
C GLY A 7 6.67 0.00 -17.56
N ALA A 8 6.20 -1.19 -17.20
CA ALA A 8 5.75 -1.52 -15.86
C ALA A 8 6.94 -1.77 -14.92
N ILE A 9 6.90 -1.17 -13.76
CA ILE A 9 7.86 -1.41 -12.68
C ILE A 9 7.13 -1.65 -11.38
N THR A 10 7.79 -2.27 -10.43
CA THR A 10 7.28 -2.42 -9.06
C THR A 10 8.30 -1.91 -8.04
N THR A 11 7.80 -1.51 -6.90
CA THR A 11 8.56 -1.18 -5.70
C THR A 11 7.75 -1.59 -4.48
N HIS A 12 8.32 -1.46 -3.30
CA HIS A 12 7.57 -1.71 -2.06
C HIS A 12 6.30 -0.85 -2.00
N TRP A 13 5.17 -1.42 -1.56
CA TRP A 13 3.87 -0.71 -1.51
C TRP A 13 3.94 0.63 -0.77
N HIS A 14 4.80 0.74 0.25
CA HIS A 14 5.03 1.97 1.00
C HIS A 14 5.65 3.07 0.11
N ASP A 15 6.69 2.72 -0.65
CA ASP A 15 7.44 3.67 -1.49
C ASP A 15 6.66 4.00 -2.77
N ALA A 16 5.80 3.09 -3.23
CA ALA A 16 4.92 3.31 -4.37
C ALA A 16 3.99 4.53 -4.19
N VAL A 17 3.64 4.88 -2.94
CA VAL A 17 2.84 6.07 -2.64
C VAL A 17 3.60 7.33 -3.05
N VAL A 18 4.85 7.43 -2.63
CA VAL A 18 5.72 8.58 -2.93
C VAL A 18 6.00 8.69 -4.42
N LEU A 19 6.31 7.57 -5.06
CA LEU A 19 6.63 7.54 -6.49
C LEU A 19 5.44 7.93 -7.38
N ARG A 20 4.21 7.59 -6.99
CA ARG A 20 3.01 8.04 -7.70
C ARG A 20 2.80 9.55 -7.62
N GLU A 21 3.02 10.15 -6.45
CA GLU A 21 2.88 11.59 -6.26
C GLU A 21 3.95 12.40 -7.02
N THR A 22 5.11 11.80 -7.31
CA THR A 22 6.17 12.45 -8.08
C THR A 22 5.95 12.41 -9.60
N ASN A 23 4.96 11.65 -10.08
CA ASN A 23 4.70 11.41 -11.51
C ASN A 23 5.93 10.93 -12.32
N TYR A 24 6.89 10.33 -11.63
CA TYR A 24 8.18 9.96 -12.21
C TYR A 24 8.12 8.61 -12.95
N TYR A 25 7.19 7.74 -12.53
CA TYR A 25 7.02 6.38 -13.06
C TYR A 25 5.54 6.12 -13.35
N PRO A 26 5.10 6.23 -14.62
CA PRO A 26 3.68 6.19 -14.96
C PRO A 26 3.02 4.81 -14.79
N GLN A 27 3.79 3.73 -14.78
CA GLN A 27 3.26 2.36 -14.69
C GLN A 27 3.78 1.59 -13.46
N LEU A 28 3.45 2.09 -12.26
CA LEU A 28 3.72 1.38 -11.02
C LEU A 28 2.67 0.28 -10.78
N THR A 29 3.13 -0.96 -10.71
CA THR A 29 2.29 -2.11 -10.37
C THR A 29 2.36 -2.46 -8.89
N SER A 30 1.44 -3.29 -8.42
CA SER A 30 1.46 -3.86 -7.07
C SER A 30 2.02 -5.29 -7.03
N ARG A 31 2.67 -5.77 -8.08
CA ARG A 31 3.23 -7.12 -8.14
C ARG A 31 4.50 -7.24 -7.32
N PHE A 32 4.87 -8.46 -6.95
CA PHE A 32 6.13 -8.73 -6.26
C PHE A 32 7.35 -8.44 -7.12
N SER A 33 7.27 -8.65 -8.41
CA SER A 33 8.32 -8.28 -9.36
C SER A 33 7.74 -7.92 -10.73
N GLU A 34 8.47 -7.09 -11.47
CA GLU A 34 8.20 -6.74 -12.88
C GLU A 34 9.50 -6.85 -13.67
N LYS A 35 9.39 -7.41 -14.87
CA LYS A 35 10.52 -7.55 -15.80
C LYS A 35 10.31 -6.63 -16.99
N LEU A 36 11.28 -5.77 -17.22
CA LEU A 36 11.33 -4.84 -18.34
C LEU A 36 12.65 -5.01 -19.09
N GLY A 37 12.65 -5.78 -20.16
CA GLY A 37 13.88 -6.14 -20.88
C GLY A 37 14.87 -6.84 -19.95
N ASN A 38 16.05 -6.24 -19.75
CA ASN A 38 17.11 -6.75 -18.89
C ASN A 38 17.06 -6.20 -17.45
N ILE A 39 16.02 -5.41 -17.13
CA ILE A 39 15.84 -4.84 -15.80
C ILE A 39 14.70 -5.60 -15.11
N ILE A 40 14.93 -5.99 -13.87
CA ILE A 40 13.91 -6.58 -13.01
C ILE A 40 13.81 -5.72 -11.77
N THR A 41 12.60 -5.29 -11.47
CA THR A 41 12.28 -4.55 -10.25
C THR A 41 11.56 -5.47 -9.26
N SER A 42 11.82 -5.31 -7.98
CA SER A 42 11.25 -6.12 -6.91
C SER A 42 10.59 -5.26 -5.84
N ALA A 43 9.59 -5.82 -5.20
CA ALA A 43 8.82 -5.18 -4.14
C ALA A 43 9.58 -4.92 -2.83
N GLY A 44 10.82 -5.39 -2.72
CA GLY A 44 11.67 -5.19 -1.56
C GLY A 44 12.49 -6.42 -1.18
N SER A 45 13.33 -6.28 -0.16
CA SER A 45 14.28 -7.32 0.27
C SER A 45 13.64 -8.66 0.63
N GLY A 46 12.44 -8.64 1.21
CA GLY A 46 11.69 -9.87 1.56
C GLY A 46 11.23 -10.70 0.36
N SER A 47 11.17 -10.12 -0.85
CA SER A 47 10.82 -10.83 -2.09
C SER A 47 12.03 -11.18 -2.94
N THR A 48 13.25 -10.76 -2.56
CA THR A 48 14.46 -10.95 -3.35
C THR A 48 14.81 -12.43 -3.50
N THR A 49 14.69 -13.21 -2.44
CA THR A 49 14.99 -14.65 -2.48
C THR A 49 14.05 -15.38 -3.44
N GLU A 50 12.76 -15.09 -3.39
CA GLU A 50 11.76 -15.68 -4.30
C GLU A 50 11.99 -15.23 -5.74
N LEU A 51 12.37 -13.97 -5.95
CA LEU A 51 12.75 -13.45 -7.26
C LEU A 51 13.94 -14.20 -7.83
N VAL A 52 15.03 -14.34 -7.05
CA VAL A 52 16.23 -15.08 -7.48
C VAL A 52 15.89 -16.54 -7.76
N MET A 53 15.11 -17.18 -6.89
CA MET A 53 14.62 -18.55 -7.09
C MET A 53 13.84 -18.68 -8.40
N GLY A 54 12.96 -17.70 -8.70
CA GLY A 54 12.21 -17.67 -9.95
C GLY A 54 13.10 -17.53 -11.18
N LEU A 55 14.18 -16.74 -11.09
CA LEU A 55 15.14 -16.57 -12.20
C LEU A 55 15.96 -17.84 -12.47
N ILE A 56 16.44 -18.48 -11.41
CA ILE A 56 17.26 -19.71 -11.56
C ILE A 56 16.40 -20.94 -11.88
N SER A 57 15.08 -20.89 -11.63
CA SER A 57 14.18 -22.01 -11.93
C SER A 57 14.10 -22.36 -13.41
N GLU A 58 14.45 -21.43 -14.30
CA GLU A 58 14.56 -21.68 -15.75
C GLU A 58 15.75 -22.63 -16.10
N PHE A 59 16.71 -22.80 -15.17
CA PHE A 59 17.93 -23.58 -15.36
C PHE A 59 17.99 -24.83 -14.49
N LEU A 60 17.02 -25.05 -13.60
CA LEU A 60 16.99 -26.15 -12.64
C LEU A 60 15.82 -27.10 -12.89
N MET A 61 16.00 -28.36 -12.55
CA MET A 61 14.89 -29.33 -12.54
C MET A 61 13.94 -29.08 -11.34
N PRO A 62 12.67 -29.46 -11.43
CA PRO A 62 11.70 -29.22 -10.34
C PRO A 62 12.10 -29.77 -8.98
N ASN A 63 12.79 -30.91 -8.94
CA ASN A 63 13.33 -31.51 -7.71
C ASN A 63 14.46 -30.66 -7.09
N GLU A 64 15.34 -30.08 -7.91
CA GLU A 64 16.43 -29.22 -7.46
C GLU A 64 15.90 -27.92 -6.89
N ILE A 65 14.85 -27.35 -7.50
CA ILE A 65 14.14 -26.18 -6.98
C ILE A 65 13.49 -26.48 -5.62
N ALA A 66 12.85 -27.65 -5.48
CA ALA A 66 12.23 -28.08 -4.23
C ALA A 66 13.28 -28.29 -3.12
N GLU A 67 14.43 -28.87 -3.45
CA GLU A 67 15.54 -29.07 -2.51
C GLU A 67 16.12 -27.73 -2.07
N LEU A 68 16.37 -26.80 -3.00
CA LEU A 68 16.85 -25.47 -2.71
C LEU A 68 15.87 -24.67 -1.86
N ALA A 69 14.57 -24.73 -2.19
CA ALA A 69 13.51 -24.09 -1.39
C ALA A 69 13.49 -24.64 0.04
N SER A 70 13.61 -25.94 0.20
CA SER A 70 13.68 -26.60 1.50
C SER A 70 14.91 -26.15 2.30
N PHE A 71 16.08 -26.08 1.66
CA PHE A 71 17.32 -25.59 2.27
C PHE A 71 17.20 -24.15 2.75
N LEU A 72 16.52 -23.29 1.96
CA LEU A 72 16.27 -21.89 2.29
C LEU A 72 15.07 -21.70 3.24
N LEU A 73 14.44 -22.76 3.74
CA LEU A 73 13.23 -22.73 4.57
C LEU A 73 12.04 -21.99 3.94
N ILE A 74 11.95 -22.04 2.63
CA ILE A 74 10.85 -21.42 1.87
C ILE A 74 9.76 -22.48 1.66
N HIS A 75 8.63 -22.31 2.35
CA HIS A 75 7.51 -23.25 2.26
C HIS A 75 6.64 -23.03 1.02
N THR A 76 6.61 -21.83 0.46
CA THR A 76 5.79 -21.50 -0.72
C THR A 76 6.50 -20.44 -1.54
N LEU A 77 6.76 -20.74 -2.81
CA LEU A 77 7.26 -19.75 -3.77
C LEU A 77 6.06 -18.96 -4.34
N ARG A 78 6.05 -17.67 -4.11
CA ARG A 78 5.07 -16.77 -4.71
C ARG A 78 5.50 -16.45 -6.14
N GLY A 79 4.57 -16.60 -7.08
CA GLY A 79 4.84 -16.25 -8.49
C GLY A 79 5.04 -14.74 -8.67
N ASN A 80 5.78 -14.35 -9.72
CA ASN A 80 6.08 -12.95 -10.05
C ASN A 80 4.80 -12.09 -10.21
N SER A 81 3.69 -12.69 -10.65
CA SER A 81 2.38 -12.04 -10.82
C SER A 81 1.60 -11.86 -9.51
N THR A 82 2.08 -12.42 -8.39
CA THR A 82 1.43 -12.27 -7.08
C THR A 82 1.45 -10.81 -6.66
N GLU A 83 0.32 -10.28 -6.19
CA GLU A 83 0.23 -8.91 -5.66
C GLU A 83 0.87 -8.82 -4.27
N GLN A 84 1.52 -7.70 -4.00
CA GLN A 84 2.06 -7.38 -2.69
C GLN A 84 0.92 -7.32 -1.65
N PRO A 85 1.15 -7.82 -0.42
CA PRO A 85 0.19 -7.61 0.66
C PRO A 85 0.03 -6.11 0.90
N LYS A 86 -1.16 -5.58 0.70
CA LYS A 86 -1.47 -4.20 1.08
C LYS A 86 -1.45 -4.12 2.61
N GLN A 87 -1.07 -2.97 3.15
CA GLN A 87 -0.87 -2.72 4.61
C GLN A 87 -2.04 -3.20 5.52
N ILE A 88 -3.19 -3.50 4.94
CA ILE A 88 -4.41 -3.91 5.64
C ILE A 88 -4.63 -5.43 5.56
N SER A 89 -3.82 -6.15 4.78
CA SER A 89 -4.03 -7.56 4.43
C SER A 89 -3.32 -8.57 5.35
N GLY A 90 -2.79 -8.16 6.48
CA GLY A 90 -2.20 -9.07 7.47
C GLY A 90 -3.17 -10.12 8.07
N THR A 91 -4.44 -10.09 7.65
CA THR A 91 -5.49 -11.02 8.08
C THR A 91 -6.24 -11.67 6.90
N ASN A 92 -5.59 -11.82 5.75
CA ASN A 92 -6.21 -12.27 4.49
C ASN A 92 -7.00 -13.58 4.59
N ASN A 93 -6.72 -14.44 5.55
CA ASN A 93 -7.46 -15.70 5.75
C ASN A 93 -8.69 -15.59 6.69
N LEU A 94 -8.89 -14.43 7.34
CA LEU A 94 -9.96 -14.24 8.32
C LEU A 94 -11.03 -13.25 7.88
N LEU A 95 -10.77 -12.43 6.86
CA LEU A 95 -11.72 -11.44 6.37
C LEU A 95 -12.59 -12.02 5.24
N ASP A 96 -13.87 -11.72 5.28
CA ASP A 96 -14.79 -11.93 4.16
C ASP A 96 -14.21 -11.23 2.91
N TYR A 97 -14.09 -11.96 1.80
CA TYR A 97 -13.57 -11.45 0.53
C TYR A 97 -14.18 -10.10 0.14
N ARG A 98 -15.49 -9.90 0.36
CA ARG A 98 -16.17 -8.64 0.06
C ARG A 98 -15.71 -7.48 0.94
N ILE A 99 -15.28 -7.73 2.17
CA ILE A 99 -14.68 -6.71 3.03
C ILE A 99 -13.31 -6.32 2.50
N THR A 100 -12.51 -7.27 2.07
CA THR A 100 -11.22 -6.99 1.42
C THR A 100 -11.40 -6.14 0.15
N GLN A 101 -12.42 -6.44 -0.66
CA GLN A 101 -12.75 -5.64 -1.84
C GLN A 101 -13.26 -4.23 -1.47
N ALA A 102 -14.05 -4.09 -0.41
CA ALA A 102 -14.49 -2.78 0.08
C ALA A 102 -13.31 -1.91 0.54
N VAL A 103 -12.35 -2.51 1.24
CA VAL A 103 -11.12 -1.83 1.66
C VAL A 103 -10.28 -1.41 0.44
N LYS A 104 -10.13 -2.31 -0.55
CA LYS A 104 -9.43 -2.00 -1.81
C LYS A 104 -10.08 -0.82 -2.52
N LEU A 105 -11.41 -0.82 -2.64
CA LEU A 105 -12.16 0.27 -3.26
C LEU A 105 -11.99 1.61 -2.53
N MET A 106 -11.95 1.60 -1.20
CA MET A 106 -11.66 2.80 -0.40
C MET A 106 -10.23 3.30 -0.61
N ASP A 107 -9.26 2.39 -0.71
CA ASP A 107 -7.85 2.74 -0.94
C ASP A 107 -7.63 3.34 -2.34
N GLU A 108 -8.30 2.81 -3.36
CA GLU A 108 -8.25 3.34 -4.72
C GLU A 108 -8.93 4.72 -4.86
N ALA A 109 -9.87 5.03 -3.97
CA ALA A 109 -10.62 6.29 -3.99
C ALA A 109 -10.17 7.29 -2.89
N ILE A 110 -8.89 7.29 -2.50
CA ILE A 110 -8.39 8.16 -1.41
C ILE A 110 -8.45 9.64 -1.78
N GLU A 111 -8.02 10.00 -2.98
CA GLU A 111 -8.00 11.39 -3.46
C GLU A 111 -9.43 11.93 -3.70
N PHE A 112 -10.27 11.11 -4.30
CA PHE A 112 -11.69 11.42 -4.56
C PHE A 112 -12.60 10.49 -3.77
N PRO A 113 -12.80 10.75 -2.46
CA PRO A 113 -13.48 9.81 -1.58
C PRO A 113 -14.93 9.58 -1.97
N ILE A 114 -15.29 8.32 -2.11
CA ILE A 114 -16.68 7.89 -2.32
C ILE A 114 -17.40 7.71 -0.98
N THR A 115 -18.72 7.81 -0.99
CA THR A 115 -19.54 7.65 0.22
C THR A 115 -19.57 6.19 0.69
N VAL A 116 -19.81 5.97 1.98
CA VAL A 116 -20.02 4.62 2.54
C VAL A 116 -21.19 3.91 1.84
N GLN A 117 -22.20 4.66 1.45
CA GLN A 117 -23.34 4.16 0.68
C GLN A 117 -22.89 3.64 -0.69
N ALA A 118 -22.04 4.38 -1.41
CA ALA A 118 -21.51 3.94 -2.70
C ALA A 118 -20.62 2.67 -2.55
N VAL A 119 -19.81 2.60 -1.49
CA VAL A 119 -19.05 1.39 -1.17
C VAL A 119 -19.99 0.20 -0.92
N SER A 120 -21.01 0.38 -0.09
CA SER A 120 -21.98 -0.69 0.23
C SER A 120 -22.70 -1.21 -1.01
N GLN A 121 -23.14 -0.32 -1.89
CA GLN A 121 -23.81 -0.67 -3.14
C GLN A 121 -22.90 -1.49 -4.07
N LYS A 122 -21.64 -1.06 -4.26
CA LYS A 122 -20.67 -1.79 -5.08
C LYS A 122 -20.33 -3.17 -4.53
N MET A 123 -20.42 -3.35 -3.22
CA MET A 123 -20.19 -4.65 -2.57
C MET A 123 -21.44 -5.54 -2.46
N GLY A 124 -22.60 -5.06 -2.93
CA GLY A 124 -23.87 -5.77 -2.79
C GLY A 124 -24.35 -5.89 -1.34
N PHE A 125 -24.01 -4.90 -0.49
CA PHE A 125 -24.45 -4.81 0.90
C PHE A 125 -25.44 -3.65 1.10
N SER A 126 -26.31 -3.77 2.10
CA SER A 126 -26.88 -2.60 2.73
C SER A 126 -25.82 -1.89 3.59
N VAL A 127 -25.99 -0.58 3.83
CA VAL A 127 -25.09 0.18 4.72
C VAL A 127 -24.95 -0.50 6.09
N ARG A 128 -26.07 -0.95 6.67
CA ARG A 128 -26.09 -1.65 7.97
C ARG A 128 -25.29 -2.97 7.95
N GLN A 129 -25.34 -3.73 6.85
CA GLN A 129 -24.54 -4.94 6.70
C GLN A 129 -23.05 -4.60 6.62
N LEU A 130 -22.68 -3.57 5.86
CA LEU A 130 -21.30 -3.12 5.76
C LEU A 130 -20.77 -2.65 7.12
N GLU A 131 -21.56 -1.86 7.87
CA GLU A 131 -21.22 -1.40 9.22
C GLU A 131 -20.96 -2.56 10.18
N ARG A 132 -21.89 -3.55 10.23
CA ARG A 132 -21.74 -4.74 11.07
C ARG A 132 -20.48 -5.53 10.73
N LYS A 133 -20.19 -5.69 9.43
CA LYS A 133 -19.00 -6.42 8.98
C LYS A 133 -17.72 -5.67 9.30
N PHE A 134 -17.68 -4.34 9.15
CA PHE A 134 -16.51 -3.53 9.56
C PHE A 134 -16.34 -3.53 11.07
N GLN A 135 -17.43 -3.46 11.83
CA GLN A 135 -17.37 -3.56 13.29
C GLN A 135 -16.81 -4.92 13.74
N SER A 136 -17.24 -6.01 13.10
CA SER A 136 -16.73 -7.36 13.40
C SER A 136 -15.26 -7.53 13.01
N ALA A 137 -14.84 -6.98 11.85
CA ALA A 137 -13.51 -7.20 11.30
C ALA A 137 -12.45 -6.25 11.89
N PHE A 138 -12.83 -5.00 12.18
CA PHE A 138 -11.91 -3.91 12.53
C PHE A 138 -12.26 -3.17 13.82
N ALA A 139 -13.35 -3.54 14.50
CA ALA A 139 -13.89 -2.89 15.70
C ALA A 139 -14.22 -1.39 15.52
N ILE A 140 -14.35 -0.91 14.28
CA ILE A 140 -14.71 0.48 13.93
C ILE A 140 -15.68 0.53 12.74
N SER A 141 -16.39 1.66 12.60
CA SER A 141 -17.29 1.87 11.44
C SER A 141 -16.51 2.05 10.12
N PRO A 142 -17.16 1.76 8.96
CA PRO A 142 -16.56 1.97 7.64
C PRO A 142 -16.07 3.41 7.43
N ALA A 143 -16.83 4.41 7.87
CA ALA A 143 -16.47 5.82 7.75
C ALA A 143 -15.21 6.16 8.56
N LYS A 144 -15.11 5.65 9.81
CA LYS A 144 -13.93 5.83 10.66
C LYS A 144 -12.72 5.10 10.08
N PHE A 145 -12.92 3.88 9.57
CA PHE A 145 -11.88 3.12 8.89
C PHE A 145 -11.34 3.89 7.67
N TYR A 146 -12.23 4.37 6.80
CA TYR A 146 -11.85 5.11 5.60
C TYR A 146 -11.09 6.40 5.93
N ARG A 147 -11.54 7.13 6.97
CA ARG A 147 -10.81 8.31 7.44
C ARG A 147 -9.39 7.95 7.92
N LYS A 148 -9.23 6.86 8.69
CA LYS A 148 -7.92 6.37 9.13
C LYS A 148 -7.01 6.00 7.96
N LEU A 149 -7.55 5.35 6.94
CA LEU A 149 -6.84 4.99 5.72
C LEU A 149 -6.25 6.24 5.04
N ARG A 150 -7.07 7.28 4.88
CA ARG A 150 -6.67 8.56 4.29
C ARG A 150 -5.62 9.30 5.12
N VAL A 151 -5.77 9.30 6.45
CA VAL A 151 -4.79 9.90 7.36
C VAL A 151 -3.45 9.16 7.32
N LYS A 152 -3.46 7.83 7.24
CA LYS A 152 -2.24 7.02 7.08
C LYS A 152 -1.54 7.34 5.75
N ARG A 153 -2.29 7.48 4.66
CA ARG A 153 -1.75 7.91 3.37
C ARG A 153 -1.15 9.32 3.47
N ALA A 154 -1.83 10.25 4.13
CA ALA A 154 -1.34 11.61 4.35
C ALA A 154 -0.01 11.62 5.13
N ARG A 155 0.15 10.75 6.13
CA ARG A 155 1.41 10.62 6.86
C ARG A 155 2.56 10.22 5.94
N ILE A 156 2.36 9.23 5.08
CA ILE A 156 3.40 8.78 4.14
C ILE A 156 3.83 9.94 3.22
N ILE A 157 2.87 10.59 2.55
CA ILE A 157 3.16 11.71 1.66
C ILE A 157 3.86 12.85 2.42
N LEU A 158 3.39 13.15 3.64
CA LEU A 158 3.92 14.23 4.46
C LEU A 158 5.39 14.06 4.82
N VAL A 159 5.83 12.86 5.15
CA VAL A 159 7.21 12.60 5.59
C VAL A 159 8.15 12.30 4.43
N GLU A 160 7.65 11.67 3.38
CA GLU A 160 8.46 11.22 2.25
C GLU A 160 8.54 12.24 1.10
N THR A 161 7.71 13.31 1.14
CA THR A 161 7.71 14.35 0.09
C THR A 161 7.90 15.74 0.68
N ARG A 162 8.11 16.73 -0.21
CA ARG A 162 8.14 18.15 0.13
C ARG A 162 6.80 18.85 -0.04
N MET A 163 5.74 18.13 -0.35
CA MET A 163 4.40 18.68 -0.57
C MET A 163 3.94 19.51 0.63
N GLY A 164 3.32 20.65 0.36
CA GLY A 164 2.68 21.49 1.37
C GLY A 164 1.50 20.77 2.04
N LEU A 165 1.14 21.17 3.24
CA LEU A 165 0.03 20.54 3.99
C LEU A 165 -1.31 20.62 3.24
N PHE A 166 -1.53 21.68 2.47
CA PHE A 166 -2.73 21.82 1.65
C PHE A 166 -2.73 20.80 0.51
N GLU A 167 -1.62 20.61 -0.19
CA GLU A 167 -1.47 19.63 -1.26
C GLU A 167 -1.67 18.21 -0.72
N VAL A 168 -1.08 17.90 0.45
CA VAL A 168 -1.31 16.60 1.13
C VAL A 168 -2.79 16.41 1.47
N ALA A 169 -3.49 17.46 1.94
CA ALA A 169 -4.92 17.39 2.21
C ALA A 169 -5.72 17.05 0.94
N VAL A 170 -5.44 17.72 -0.17
CA VAL A 170 -6.07 17.46 -1.47
C VAL A 170 -5.78 16.03 -1.94
N ALA A 171 -4.52 15.63 -2.00
CA ALA A 171 -4.08 14.29 -2.44
C ALA A 171 -4.67 13.14 -1.59
N THR A 172 -5.17 13.45 -0.40
CA THR A 172 -5.81 12.49 0.49
C THR A 172 -7.30 12.75 0.73
N GLY A 173 -7.90 13.59 -0.13
CA GLY A 173 -9.33 13.84 -0.19
C GLY A 173 -9.90 14.61 1.01
N PHE A 174 -9.07 15.30 1.80
CA PHE A 174 -9.55 16.20 2.85
C PHE A 174 -9.94 17.57 2.26
N SER A 175 -11.04 18.11 2.74
CA SER A 175 -11.57 19.41 2.26
C SER A 175 -10.68 20.60 2.62
N SER A 176 -9.79 20.46 3.62
CA SER A 176 -8.86 21.51 4.06
C SER A 176 -7.70 20.96 4.87
N SER A 177 -6.63 21.75 4.96
CA SER A 177 -5.50 21.47 5.86
C SER A 177 -5.93 21.35 7.33
N SER A 178 -6.96 22.10 7.74
CA SER A 178 -7.49 22.07 9.12
C SER A 178 -8.18 20.73 9.41
N THR A 179 -9.01 20.23 8.48
CA THR A 179 -9.66 18.93 8.64
C THR A 179 -8.68 17.77 8.64
N LEU A 180 -7.64 17.84 7.79
CA LEU A 180 -6.54 16.89 7.84
C LEU A 180 -5.80 16.96 9.18
N SER A 181 -5.40 18.16 9.64
CA SER A 181 -4.64 18.34 10.88
C SER A 181 -5.39 17.80 12.11
N LYS A 182 -6.70 18.04 12.17
CA LYS A 182 -7.55 17.48 13.23
C LYS A 182 -7.56 15.95 13.20
N ALA A 183 -7.84 15.36 12.04
CA ALA A 183 -7.87 13.91 11.86
C ALA A 183 -6.50 13.27 12.14
N PHE A 184 -5.43 13.96 11.75
CA PHE A 184 -4.06 13.51 11.94
C PHE A 184 -3.67 13.49 13.43
N ARG A 185 -4.02 14.54 14.19
CA ARG A 185 -3.76 14.60 15.64
C ARG A 185 -4.59 13.54 16.39
N GLU A 186 -5.82 13.30 15.98
CA GLU A 186 -6.65 12.23 16.55
C GLU A 186 -6.07 10.83 16.33
N GLU A 187 -5.38 10.59 15.21
CA GLU A 187 -4.82 9.28 14.88
C GLU A 187 -3.41 9.07 15.43
N PHE A 188 -2.55 10.10 15.41
CA PHE A 188 -1.12 10.00 15.74
C PHE A 188 -0.70 10.72 17.01
N GLY A 189 -1.59 11.49 17.65
CA GLY A 189 -1.28 12.24 18.87
C GLY A 189 -0.49 13.53 18.65
N GLU A 190 0.02 13.78 17.45
CA GLU A 190 0.80 14.96 17.07
C GLU A 190 0.26 15.60 15.78
N SER A 191 0.62 16.85 15.52
CA SER A 191 0.24 17.52 14.29
C SER A 191 1.11 17.07 13.09
N PRO A 192 0.62 17.26 11.85
CA PRO A 192 1.42 17.00 10.64
C PRO A 192 2.76 17.76 10.64
N ARG A 193 2.76 18.99 11.17
CA ARG A 193 3.96 19.85 11.21
C ARG A 193 5.01 19.32 12.17
N GLU A 194 4.59 18.91 13.36
CA GLU A 194 5.45 18.32 14.39
C GLU A 194 6.06 17.00 13.86
N MET A 195 5.25 16.12 13.28
CA MET A 195 5.73 14.87 12.70
C MET A 195 6.77 15.10 11.60
N ARG A 196 6.52 16.04 10.67
CA ARG A 196 7.49 16.39 9.61
C ARG A 196 8.79 16.93 10.17
N ALA A 197 8.73 17.79 11.17
CA ALA A 197 9.91 18.36 11.83
C ALA A 197 10.76 17.26 12.51
N ARG A 198 10.10 16.38 13.25
CA ARG A 198 10.75 15.25 13.93
C ARG A 198 11.41 14.28 12.93
N TYR A 199 10.73 13.96 11.83
CA TYR A 199 11.26 13.06 10.79
C TYR A 199 12.49 13.67 10.10
N LYS A 200 12.47 14.98 9.80
CA LYS A 200 13.63 15.67 9.22
C LYS A 200 14.82 15.70 10.16
N ALA A 201 14.60 15.90 11.46
CA ALA A 201 15.68 15.87 12.45
C ALA A 201 16.32 14.48 12.51
N SER A 202 15.54 13.40 12.51
CA SER A 202 16.07 12.04 12.57
C SER A 202 16.90 11.61 11.34
N ILE A 203 16.76 12.29 10.19
CA ILE A 203 17.57 12.03 8.99
C ILE A 203 18.90 12.79 9.02
N LEU A 204 18.96 13.92 9.74
CA LEU A 204 20.17 14.75 9.83
C LEU A 204 21.16 14.26 10.90
N ASP A 205 20.73 13.37 11.79
CA ASP A 205 21.55 12.77 12.84
C ASP A 205 22.27 11.48 12.38
N TYR A 206 22.21 11.13 11.09
CA TYR A 206 22.95 10.07 10.40
C TYR A 206 23.86 10.65 9.32
#